data_7ef546c12c8045f7ec1e1b351f3dfd36
#
_entry.id   7ef546c12c8045f7ec1e1b351f3dfd36
#
_cell.length_a   1.000
_cell.length_b   1.000
_cell.length_c   1.000
_cell.angle_alpha   90.00
_cell.angle_beta   90.00
_cell.angle_gamma   90.00
#
_symmetry.space_group_name_H-M   'P 1'
#
loop_
_entity.id
_entity.type
_entity.pdbx_description
1 polymer ?
#
loop_
_entity_poly.entity_id
_entity_poly.type
_entity_poly.pdbx_seq_one_letter_code
_entity_poly.pdbx_strand_id
1 'polypeptide(L)'
;MKQTILSTFIAVSLSIAATQVYNTCSAAPVAAAGQAVDLSVAAEKALPCVVHIKYLQNSKIQEVEMQADPFGDMFDPFGFFGQRQQMPGQKRKVQTPKKEGAGSGVIISSDGYIVTNNHVVDGADELTVTLNDNREFSARIIGTDKNTDLALIKVNATGLPAIKVISSDDIKVGEWVLAIGHPLNLRATVTAGIVSAKARSLGANGVEAFIQTDAAINQGNSGGALVNARGELIGINAMLTSPTGSNIGYGFAIPTTIMNKVVADLKQYGSVQRGLIGIQGQDARLYIDAQKEQNKEVDLGTNDGIYVAKVLDDGAAADAGLEEGDVITAVDGQKVTKMAELQEILATKRPGDKVVLTYLHKKSKKTATVILKNEQGNTKVVKDADLDVLGAVIREVNEKEKADLDIKYGLKITKVNAGKFRERGVPAGFVIQTVNEASMKTLSDLADAVKAANKSKDPVLIIKGVYPSGKKEYFTVPLEDNK
;
A
#
# COMPACT_ATOMS: atom_id res chain seq x y z
N MET A 1 30.43 -74.46 32.52
CA MET A 1 29.05 -74.02 32.72
C MET A 1 28.85 -72.60 33.30
N LYS A 2 29.89 -71.84 33.60
CA LYS A 2 29.77 -70.47 34.14
C LYS A 2 29.98 -69.32 33.08
N GLN A 3 30.39 -69.64 31.86
CA GLN A 3 30.60 -68.63 30.80
C GLN A 3 29.41 -68.47 29.82
N THR A 4 28.48 -69.41 29.79
CA THR A 4 27.37 -69.41 28.85
C THR A 4 26.12 -68.66 29.41
N ILE A 5 26.08 -68.35 30.71
CA ILE A 5 24.97 -67.64 31.33
C ILE A 5 25.17 -66.14 31.29
N LEU A 6 26.40 -65.66 31.17
CA LEU A 6 26.70 -64.20 31.15
C LEU A 6 26.47 -63.54 29.77
N SER A 7 26.55 -64.34 28.69
CA SER A 7 26.31 -63.86 27.33
C SER A 7 24.81 -63.71 26.99
N THR A 8 23.95 -64.48 27.66
CA THR A 8 22.47 -64.44 27.43
C THR A 8 21.81 -63.25 28.12
N PHE A 9 22.36 -62.76 29.22
CA PHE A 9 21.85 -61.56 29.92
C PHE A 9 22.23 -60.27 29.25
N ILE A 10 23.33 -60.18 28.53
CA ILE A 10 23.76 -58.95 27.79
C ILE A 10 22.98 -58.81 26.48
N ALA A 11 22.58 -59.91 25.84
CA ALA A 11 21.78 -59.88 24.63
C ALA A 11 20.32 -59.47 24.85
N VAL A 12 19.74 -59.77 26.04
CA VAL A 12 18.34 -59.39 26.38
C VAL A 12 18.26 -57.97 26.87
N SER A 13 19.29 -57.39 27.48
CA SER A 13 19.29 -55.97 27.90
C SER A 13 19.54 -54.99 26.74
N LEU A 14 20.19 -55.42 25.64
CA LEU A 14 20.38 -54.57 24.46
C LEU A 14 19.12 -54.51 23.56
N SER A 15 18.28 -55.54 23.58
CA SER A 15 17.05 -55.59 22.78
C SER A 15 15.90 -54.75 23.39
N ILE A 16 15.92 -54.48 24.69
CA ILE A 16 14.91 -53.62 25.36
C ILE A 16 15.23 -52.14 25.24
N ALA A 17 16.50 -51.77 25.05
CA ALA A 17 16.90 -50.36 24.87
C ALA A 17 16.70 -49.88 23.42
N ALA A 18 16.61 -50.76 22.43
CA ALA A 18 16.39 -50.38 21.02
C ALA A 18 14.92 -50.18 20.65
N THR A 19 13.97 -50.58 21.48
CA THR A 19 12.52 -50.44 21.22
C THR A 19 11.88 -49.19 21.79
N GLN A 20 12.63 -48.36 22.54
CA GLN A 20 12.07 -47.15 23.11
C GLN A 20 12.39 -45.85 22.34
N VAL A 21 13.17 -45.91 21.26
CA VAL A 21 13.54 -44.69 20.50
C VAL A 21 12.65 -44.45 19.26
N TYR A 22 11.77 -45.39 18.90
CA TYR A 22 10.93 -45.25 17.68
C TYR A 22 9.45 -44.95 17.94
N ASN A 23 9.05 -44.56 19.13
CA ASN A 23 7.64 -44.37 19.43
C ASN A 23 7.27 -42.95 19.85
N THR A 24 7.79 -41.93 19.16
CA THR A 24 7.30 -40.54 19.32
C THR A 24 6.94 -39.86 18.00
N CYS A 25 6.64 -40.63 16.95
CA CYS A 25 5.73 -40.18 15.91
C CYS A 25 4.34 -40.75 16.27
N SER A 26 3.67 -40.11 17.20
CA SER A 26 2.26 -40.29 17.37
C SER A 26 1.62 -39.84 16.06
N ALA A 27 1.16 -40.79 15.25
CA ALA A 27 0.33 -40.48 14.10
C ALA A 27 -0.87 -39.72 14.67
N ALA A 28 -0.93 -38.43 14.40
CA ALA A 28 -2.15 -37.66 14.66
C ALA A 28 -3.31 -38.48 14.06
N PRO A 29 -4.46 -38.58 14.74
CA PRO A 29 -5.59 -39.30 14.22
C PRO A 29 -5.82 -38.77 12.79
N VAL A 30 -5.76 -39.68 11.82
CA VAL A 30 -6.16 -39.38 10.45
C VAL A 30 -7.57 -38.86 10.57
N ALA A 31 -7.74 -37.55 10.39
CA ALA A 31 -9.07 -36.96 10.34
C ALA A 31 -9.84 -37.76 9.34
N ALA A 32 -11.06 -38.21 9.71
CA ALA A 32 -11.95 -38.96 8.85
C ALA A 32 -11.92 -38.29 7.48
N ALA A 33 -11.75 -39.09 6.42
CA ALA A 33 -11.62 -38.64 5.04
C ALA A 33 -12.66 -37.54 4.80
N GLY A 34 -12.21 -36.27 4.80
CA GLY A 34 -13.09 -35.11 4.74
C GLY A 34 -13.87 -35.20 3.44
N GLN A 35 -15.15 -34.88 3.49
CA GLN A 35 -15.93 -34.64 2.28
C GLN A 35 -15.15 -33.68 1.38
N ALA A 36 -15.08 -34.04 0.08
CA ALA A 36 -14.48 -33.14 -0.92
C ALA A 36 -15.11 -31.76 -0.77
N VAL A 37 -14.28 -30.72 -0.67
CA VAL A 37 -14.78 -29.33 -0.51
C VAL A 37 -15.49 -28.97 -1.82
N ASP A 38 -16.80 -28.80 -1.77
CA ASP A 38 -17.56 -28.25 -2.89
C ASP A 38 -17.47 -26.73 -2.88
N LEU A 39 -16.71 -26.20 -3.80
CA LEU A 39 -16.49 -24.75 -3.97
C LEU A 39 -17.52 -24.09 -4.88
N SER A 40 -18.41 -24.87 -5.53
CA SER A 40 -19.41 -24.33 -6.46
C SER A 40 -20.39 -23.40 -5.76
N VAL A 41 -20.84 -23.74 -4.55
CA VAL A 41 -21.73 -22.88 -3.74
C VAL A 41 -21.07 -21.55 -3.37
N ALA A 42 -19.77 -21.56 -3.08
CA ALA A 42 -19.01 -20.34 -2.79
C ALA A 42 -18.91 -19.45 -4.04
N ALA A 43 -18.64 -20.06 -5.19
CA ALA A 43 -18.58 -19.36 -6.48
C ALA A 43 -19.94 -18.76 -6.85
N GLU A 44 -21.04 -19.53 -6.77
CA GLU A 44 -22.40 -19.05 -7.08
C GLU A 44 -22.80 -17.82 -6.24
N LYS A 45 -22.42 -17.78 -4.97
CA LYS A 45 -22.69 -16.64 -4.08
C LYS A 45 -21.86 -15.41 -4.43
N ALA A 46 -20.59 -15.58 -4.79
CA ALA A 46 -19.66 -14.49 -4.98
C ALA A 46 -19.67 -13.90 -6.40
N LEU A 47 -19.91 -14.74 -7.43
CA LEU A 47 -19.91 -14.32 -8.83
C LEU A 47 -20.80 -13.10 -9.14
N PRO A 48 -22.05 -13.00 -8.64
CA PRO A 48 -22.89 -11.83 -8.90
C PRO A 48 -22.34 -10.54 -8.33
N CYS A 49 -21.46 -10.63 -7.33
CA CYS A 49 -20.89 -9.48 -6.64
C CYS A 49 -19.60 -8.94 -7.30
N VAL A 50 -19.05 -9.66 -8.31
CA VAL A 50 -17.83 -9.26 -9.01
C VAL A 50 -18.20 -8.64 -10.35
N VAL A 51 -17.60 -7.48 -10.65
CA VAL A 51 -17.92 -6.68 -11.83
C VAL A 51 -16.71 -6.46 -12.70
N HIS A 52 -16.96 -6.21 -13.99
CA HIS A 52 -15.96 -5.72 -14.92
C HIS A 52 -15.86 -4.20 -14.83
N ILE A 53 -14.65 -3.66 -14.81
CA ILE A 53 -14.38 -2.23 -14.85
C ILE A 53 -13.59 -1.93 -16.11
N LYS A 54 -14.15 -1.10 -16.98
CA LYS A 54 -13.46 -0.52 -18.14
C LYS A 54 -13.14 0.94 -17.83
N TYR A 55 -11.90 1.34 -18.07
CA TYR A 55 -11.50 2.72 -17.98
C TYR A 55 -11.05 3.25 -19.33
N LEU A 56 -11.27 4.54 -19.53
CA LEU A 56 -10.85 5.29 -20.67
C LEU A 56 -10.02 6.48 -20.21
N GLN A 57 -8.84 6.64 -20.79
CA GLN A 57 -8.00 7.82 -20.66
C GLN A 57 -7.89 8.50 -21.99
N ASN A 58 -8.43 9.72 -22.08
CA ASN A 58 -8.42 10.51 -23.31
C ASN A 58 -7.00 10.96 -23.66
N SER A 59 -6.77 11.24 -24.93
CA SER A 59 -5.49 11.78 -25.38
C SER A 59 -5.30 13.18 -24.77
N LYS A 60 -4.12 13.41 -24.19
CA LYS A 60 -3.72 14.71 -23.62
C LYS A 60 -2.55 15.25 -24.41
N ILE A 61 -2.53 16.57 -24.64
CA ILE A 61 -1.38 17.25 -25.25
C ILE A 61 -0.43 17.61 -24.10
N GLN A 62 0.73 16.99 -24.06
CA GLN A 62 1.78 17.33 -23.10
C GLN A 62 2.90 18.09 -23.81
N GLU A 63 3.35 19.19 -23.23
CA GLU A 63 4.57 19.88 -23.64
C GLU A 63 5.77 19.17 -22.98
N VAL A 64 6.54 18.46 -23.78
CA VAL A 64 7.76 17.79 -23.32
C VAL A 64 8.94 18.66 -23.70
N GLU A 65 9.73 19.11 -22.72
CA GLU A 65 11.05 19.69 -22.96
C GLU A 65 12.00 18.55 -23.38
N MET A 66 12.56 18.66 -24.57
CA MET A 66 13.60 17.73 -24.99
C MET A 66 14.85 17.98 -24.13
N GLN A 67 15.13 17.07 -23.21
CA GLN A 67 16.49 16.92 -22.71
C GLN A 67 17.36 16.42 -23.88
N ALA A 68 18.48 17.12 -24.12
CA ALA A 68 19.48 16.65 -25.08
C ALA A 68 19.87 15.20 -24.69
N ASP A 69 19.69 14.29 -25.62
CA ASP A 69 20.07 12.90 -25.43
C ASP A 69 21.62 12.82 -25.45
N PRO A 70 22.27 12.56 -24.29
CA PRO A 70 23.75 12.57 -24.23
C PRO A 70 24.39 11.44 -25.05
N PHE A 71 23.60 10.51 -25.59
CA PHE A 71 24.06 9.35 -26.35
C PHE A 71 23.67 9.40 -27.84
N GLY A 72 22.95 10.44 -28.30
CA GLY A 72 22.52 10.56 -29.69
C GLY A 72 23.67 10.68 -30.72
N ASP A 73 24.79 11.28 -30.29
CA ASP A 73 26.00 11.44 -31.15
C ASP A 73 26.88 10.18 -31.25
N MET A 74 26.64 9.16 -30.40
CA MET A 74 27.49 7.98 -30.35
C MET A 74 27.13 6.92 -31.42
N PHE A 75 25.94 7.03 -32.06
CA PHE A 75 25.45 6.08 -33.06
C PHE A 75 25.41 6.58 -34.49
N ASP A 76 25.85 7.81 -34.78
CA ASP A 76 26.01 8.32 -36.12
C ASP A 76 27.45 8.81 -36.39
N PRO A 77 28.44 7.89 -36.52
CA PRO A 77 29.84 8.24 -36.77
C PRO A 77 30.08 8.80 -38.19
N PHE A 78 29.09 8.83 -39.06
CA PHE A 78 29.23 9.27 -40.45
C PHE A 78 28.36 10.45 -40.88
N GLY A 79 27.56 11.05 -39.99
CA GLY A 79 26.80 12.29 -40.28
C GLY A 79 25.80 12.17 -41.45
N PHE A 80 25.28 10.98 -41.73
CA PHE A 80 24.48 10.72 -42.95
C PHE A 80 23.00 11.12 -42.80
N PHE A 81 22.53 11.40 -41.60
CA PHE A 81 21.19 11.92 -41.34
C PHE A 81 21.25 13.41 -40.97
N GLY A 82 21.38 14.22 -41.96
CA GLY A 82 21.11 15.66 -42.04
C GLY A 82 21.22 16.48 -40.77
N GLN A 83 22.15 17.42 -40.73
CA GLN A 83 22.33 18.52 -39.80
C GLN A 83 20.99 19.08 -39.31
N ARG A 84 20.43 18.56 -38.22
CA ARG A 84 19.40 19.24 -37.41
C ARG A 84 20.09 19.98 -36.30
N GLN A 85 20.27 21.30 -36.51
CA GLN A 85 20.60 22.21 -35.39
C GLN A 85 19.54 22.04 -34.32
N GLN A 86 19.87 21.28 -33.26
CA GLN A 86 19.06 21.19 -32.04
C GLN A 86 19.30 22.45 -31.24
N MET A 87 18.38 23.39 -31.31
CA MET A 87 18.34 24.52 -30.36
C MET A 87 17.85 23.98 -29.00
N PRO A 88 18.62 24.17 -27.91
CA PRO A 88 18.14 23.85 -26.57
C PRO A 88 16.94 24.74 -26.24
N GLY A 89 15.82 24.11 -25.75
CA GLY A 89 14.66 24.85 -25.30
C GLY A 89 13.40 24.80 -26.17
N GLN A 90 13.35 23.99 -27.23
CA GLN A 90 12.10 23.80 -27.98
C GLN A 90 11.18 22.85 -27.27
N LYS A 91 10.06 23.38 -26.75
CA LYS A 91 8.93 22.61 -26.24
C LYS A 91 8.18 21.97 -27.40
N ARG A 92 8.11 20.65 -27.42
CA ARG A 92 7.33 19.91 -28.42
C ARG A 92 6.02 19.46 -27.76
N LYS A 93 4.90 19.80 -28.41
CA LYS A 93 3.59 19.26 -28.03
C LYS A 93 3.52 17.80 -28.50
N VAL A 94 3.50 16.87 -27.55
CA VAL A 94 3.31 15.45 -27.83
C VAL A 94 1.89 15.08 -27.41
N GLN A 95 1.11 14.60 -28.35
CA GLN A 95 -0.22 14.07 -28.03
C GLN A 95 -0.07 12.65 -27.52
N THR A 96 -0.44 12.41 -26.25
CA THR A 96 -0.51 11.04 -25.72
C THR A 96 -1.65 10.29 -26.39
N PRO A 97 -1.46 9.03 -26.78
CA PRO A 97 -2.54 8.25 -27.37
C PRO A 97 -3.67 8.00 -26.33
N LYS A 98 -4.90 7.84 -26.82
CA LYS A 98 -6.01 7.35 -26.03
C LYS A 98 -5.66 5.96 -25.48
N LYS A 99 -5.82 5.75 -24.17
CA LYS A 99 -5.59 4.47 -23.51
C LYS A 99 -6.91 3.90 -23.01
N GLU A 100 -7.11 2.62 -23.22
CA GLU A 100 -8.19 1.85 -22.65
C GLU A 100 -7.59 0.71 -21.84
N GLY A 101 -8.20 0.41 -20.72
CA GLY A 101 -7.81 -0.74 -19.91
C GLY A 101 -9.02 -1.28 -19.17
N ALA A 102 -8.80 -2.42 -18.53
CA ALA A 102 -9.84 -3.11 -17.81
C ALA A 102 -9.29 -3.83 -16.57
N GLY A 103 -10.16 -4.03 -15.62
CA GLY A 103 -9.94 -4.80 -14.41
C GLY A 103 -11.26 -5.29 -13.84
N SER A 104 -11.20 -5.74 -12.62
CA SER A 104 -12.35 -6.21 -11.86
C SER A 104 -12.67 -5.28 -10.69
N GLY A 105 -13.88 -5.40 -10.13
CA GLY A 105 -14.27 -4.77 -8.89
C GLY A 105 -15.20 -5.66 -8.09
N VAL A 106 -15.40 -5.33 -6.83
CA VAL A 106 -16.26 -6.08 -5.90
C VAL A 106 -17.31 -5.14 -5.32
N ILE A 107 -18.58 -5.47 -5.53
CA ILE A 107 -19.71 -4.73 -4.94
C ILE A 107 -19.76 -5.02 -3.44
N ILE A 108 -19.54 -4.00 -2.62
CA ILE A 108 -19.52 -4.10 -1.16
C ILE A 108 -20.77 -3.57 -0.48
N SER A 109 -21.68 -2.92 -1.25
CA SER A 109 -22.94 -2.43 -0.72
C SER A 109 -24.02 -2.37 -1.80
N SER A 110 -25.27 -2.60 -1.42
CA SER A 110 -26.42 -2.66 -2.35
C SER A 110 -26.77 -1.31 -2.98
N ASP A 111 -26.25 -0.22 -2.46
CA ASP A 111 -26.40 1.13 -3.01
C ASP A 111 -25.34 1.49 -4.06
N GLY A 112 -24.42 0.55 -4.39
CA GLY A 112 -23.48 0.65 -5.52
C GLY A 112 -22.07 1.13 -5.19
N TYR A 113 -21.59 0.97 -3.96
CA TYR A 113 -20.16 1.09 -3.68
C TYR A 113 -19.42 -0.17 -4.14
N ILE A 114 -18.31 0.05 -4.84
CA ILE A 114 -17.47 -1.01 -5.42
C ILE A 114 -16.02 -0.72 -5.03
N VAL A 115 -15.32 -1.74 -4.56
CA VAL A 115 -13.86 -1.69 -4.30
C VAL A 115 -13.13 -2.30 -5.49
N THR A 116 -12.02 -1.69 -5.87
CA THR A 116 -11.10 -2.19 -6.89
C THR A 116 -9.66 -1.80 -6.54
N ASN A 117 -8.69 -2.10 -7.39
CA ASN A 117 -7.33 -1.58 -7.22
C ASN A 117 -7.21 -0.15 -7.73
N ASN A 118 -6.29 0.62 -7.12
CA ASN A 118 -5.97 1.96 -7.57
C ASN A 118 -5.45 1.96 -9.01
N HIS A 119 -4.52 1.05 -9.34
CA HIS A 119 -3.95 0.97 -10.69
C HIS A 119 -4.97 0.68 -11.79
N VAL A 120 -6.15 0.11 -11.45
CA VAL A 120 -7.26 -0.11 -12.40
C VAL A 120 -7.96 1.19 -12.78
N VAL A 121 -7.98 2.20 -11.91
CA VAL A 121 -8.71 3.45 -12.12
C VAL A 121 -7.81 4.68 -12.19
N ASP A 122 -6.50 4.54 -11.98
CA ASP A 122 -5.55 5.66 -11.95
C ASP A 122 -5.48 6.36 -13.32
N GLY A 123 -5.73 7.67 -13.29
CA GLY A 123 -5.74 8.49 -14.51
C GLY A 123 -6.95 8.28 -15.44
N ALA A 124 -7.98 7.56 -15.01
CA ALA A 124 -9.19 7.37 -15.80
C ALA A 124 -10.01 8.68 -15.90
N ASP A 125 -10.32 9.09 -17.14
CA ASP A 125 -11.28 10.19 -17.40
C ASP A 125 -12.72 9.68 -17.38
N GLU A 126 -12.94 8.42 -17.77
CA GLU A 126 -14.26 7.77 -17.78
C GLU A 126 -14.16 6.34 -17.23
N LEU A 127 -15.12 5.94 -16.41
CA LEU A 127 -15.24 4.58 -15.88
C LEU A 127 -16.61 4.00 -16.23
N THR A 128 -16.60 2.80 -16.79
CA THR A 128 -17.80 1.99 -17.02
C THR A 128 -17.69 0.69 -16.23
N VAL A 129 -18.74 0.38 -15.48
CA VAL A 129 -18.89 -0.85 -14.71
C VAL A 129 -19.94 -1.72 -15.37
N THR A 130 -19.57 -2.95 -15.75
CA THR A 130 -20.49 -3.95 -16.28
C THR A 130 -20.72 -5.03 -15.22
N LEU A 131 -21.97 -5.24 -14.85
CA LEU A 131 -22.38 -6.26 -13.88
C LEU A 131 -22.35 -7.68 -14.51
N ASN A 132 -22.45 -8.69 -13.69
CA ASN A 132 -22.53 -10.10 -14.16
C ASN A 132 -23.79 -10.40 -15.01
N ASP A 133 -24.83 -9.59 -14.88
CA ASP A 133 -26.07 -9.66 -15.69
C ASP A 133 -26.02 -8.77 -16.95
N ASN A 134 -24.86 -8.25 -17.32
CA ASN A 134 -24.57 -7.35 -18.46
C ASN A 134 -25.19 -5.95 -18.37
N ARG A 135 -25.74 -5.52 -17.23
CA ARG A 135 -26.09 -4.12 -17.04
C ARG A 135 -24.83 -3.26 -16.92
N GLU A 136 -24.84 -2.11 -17.59
CA GLU A 136 -23.73 -1.17 -17.57
C GLU A 136 -24.07 0.12 -16.85
N PHE A 137 -23.12 0.66 -16.10
CA PHE A 137 -23.26 1.89 -15.35
C PHE A 137 -21.99 2.73 -15.47
N SER A 138 -22.16 4.03 -15.64
CA SER A 138 -21.05 4.97 -15.41
C SER A 138 -20.72 5.01 -13.92
N ALA A 139 -19.43 5.01 -13.60
CA ALA A 139 -18.95 5.08 -12.23
C ALA A 139 -18.15 6.36 -11.99
N ARG A 140 -18.18 6.83 -10.74
CA ARG A 140 -17.33 7.93 -10.27
C ARG A 140 -16.36 7.41 -9.21
N ILE A 141 -15.16 7.94 -9.19
CA ILE A 141 -14.18 7.68 -8.14
C ILE A 141 -14.60 8.43 -6.88
N ILE A 142 -14.69 7.74 -5.74
CA ILE A 142 -14.94 8.33 -4.42
C ILE A 142 -13.61 8.72 -3.78
N GLY A 143 -12.58 7.89 -3.98
CA GLY A 143 -11.22 8.12 -3.54
C GLY A 143 -10.34 6.94 -3.88
N THR A 144 -9.03 7.20 -3.88
CA THR A 144 -8.00 6.21 -4.20
C THR A 144 -6.91 6.22 -3.14
N ASP A 145 -6.19 5.12 -3.03
CA ASP A 145 -5.04 4.98 -2.17
C ASP A 145 -3.92 4.21 -2.86
N LYS A 146 -2.91 4.93 -3.32
CA LYS A 146 -1.74 4.36 -4.00
C LYS A 146 -0.89 3.46 -3.11
N ASN A 147 -0.84 3.75 -1.81
CA ASN A 147 0.01 3.00 -0.88
C ASN A 147 -0.50 1.59 -0.61
N THR A 148 -1.82 1.37 -0.60
CA THR A 148 -2.43 0.04 -0.49
C THR A 148 -2.90 -0.50 -1.82
N ASP A 149 -2.80 0.27 -2.91
CA ASP A 149 -3.35 -0.05 -4.23
C ASP A 149 -4.86 -0.34 -4.19
N LEU A 150 -5.63 0.43 -3.41
CA LEU A 150 -7.09 0.34 -3.34
C LEU A 150 -7.77 1.59 -3.90
N ALA A 151 -8.94 1.39 -4.49
CA ALA A 151 -9.85 2.45 -4.90
C ALA A 151 -11.29 2.12 -4.53
N LEU A 152 -12.04 3.16 -4.18
CA LEU A 152 -13.48 3.10 -3.95
C LEU A 152 -14.17 3.87 -5.06
N ILE A 153 -15.04 3.19 -5.80
CA ILE A 153 -15.87 3.81 -6.84
C ILE A 153 -17.36 3.65 -6.52
N LYS A 154 -18.18 4.43 -7.16
CA LYS A 154 -19.64 4.45 -6.93
C LYS A 154 -20.39 4.48 -8.26
N VAL A 155 -21.32 3.56 -8.42
CA VAL A 155 -22.34 3.58 -9.49
C VAL A 155 -23.67 4.10 -8.95
N ASN A 156 -24.48 4.72 -9.79
CA ASN A 156 -25.80 5.19 -9.41
C ASN A 156 -26.85 4.10 -9.64
N ALA A 157 -26.85 3.10 -8.75
CA ALA A 157 -27.77 1.97 -8.78
C ALA A 157 -28.09 1.53 -7.35
N THR A 158 -29.23 0.87 -7.15
CA THR A 158 -29.70 0.30 -5.88
C THR A 158 -30.11 -1.15 -6.06
N GLY A 159 -30.20 -1.90 -4.97
CA GLY A 159 -30.56 -3.31 -5.00
C GLY A 159 -29.52 -4.22 -5.65
N LEU A 160 -28.24 -3.77 -5.67
CA LEU A 160 -27.15 -4.57 -6.20
C LEU A 160 -26.77 -5.72 -5.25
N PRO A 161 -26.31 -6.86 -5.78
CA PRO A 161 -25.78 -7.95 -4.96
C PRO A 161 -24.48 -7.50 -4.30
N ALA A 162 -24.50 -7.38 -2.97
CA ALA A 162 -23.32 -7.02 -2.20
C ALA A 162 -22.71 -8.27 -1.56
N ILE A 163 -21.37 -8.40 -1.65
CA ILE A 163 -20.65 -9.52 -1.06
C ILE A 163 -20.61 -9.38 0.47
N LYS A 164 -20.68 -10.52 1.17
CA LYS A 164 -20.44 -10.53 2.62
C LYS A 164 -18.95 -10.40 2.90
N VAL A 165 -18.54 -9.32 3.56
CA VAL A 165 -17.15 -9.08 3.97
C VAL A 165 -16.94 -9.64 5.37
N ILE A 166 -15.86 -10.40 5.57
CA ILE A 166 -15.41 -10.88 6.88
C ILE A 166 -14.00 -10.40 7.18
N SER A 167 -13.56 -10.47 8.45
CA SER A 167 -12.18 -10.16 8.81
C SER A 167 -11.21 -11.18 8.20
N SER A 168 -10.15 -10.71 7.58
CA SER A 168 -9.05 -11.55 7.11
C SER A 168 -8.08 -11.97 8.22
N ASP A 169 -8.24 -11.47 9.44
CA ASP A 169 -7.36 -11.83 10.57
C ASP A 169 -7.56 -13.30 10.97
N ASP A 170 -8.81 -13.79 10.86
CA ASP A 170 -9.22 -15.12 11.30
C ASP A 170 -8.87 -16.24 10.31
N ILE A 171 -8.49 -15.90 9.05
CA ILE A 171 -8.14 -16.90 8.05
C ILE A 171 -6.82 -17.62 8.40
N LYS A 172 -6.72 -18.89 8.04
CA LYS A 172 -5.54 -19.72 8.32
C LYS A 172 -4.86 -20.16 7.03
N VAL A 173 -3.55 -20.30 7.09
CA VAL A 173 -2.76 -20.94 6.03
C VAL A 173 -3.29 -22.36 5.81
N GLY A 174 -3.51 -22.73 4.56
CA GLY A 174 -4.10 -24.00 4.15
C GLY A 174 -5.63 -23.98 3.92
N GLU A 175 -6.34 -22.89 4.28
CA GLU A 175 -7.76 -22.76 3.96
C GLU A 175 -8.00 -22.57 2.46
N TRP A 176 -9.04 -23.24 1.94
CA TRP A 176 -9.46 -23.11 0.55
C TRP A 176 -9.98 -21.70 0.25
N VAL A 177 -9.57 -21.18 -0.91
CA VAL A 177 -10.01 -19.88 -1.42
C VAL A 177 -10.32 -19.94 -2.90
N LEU A 178 -11.17 -19.00 -3.35
CA LEU A 178 -11.45 -18.74 -4.75
C LEU A 178 -11.01 -17.32 -5.09
N ALA A 179 -10.21 -17.17 -6.14
CA ALA A 179 -9.94 -15.87 -6.74
C ALA A 179 -10.91 -15.69 -7.93
N ILE A 180 -11.70 -14.62 -7.87
CA ILE A 180 -12.75 -14.30 -8.83
C ILE A 180 -12.44 -12.96 -9.48
N GLY A 181 -12.51 -12.92 -10.80
CA GLY A 181 -12.35 -11.71 -11.59
C GLY A 181 -13.23 -11.73 -12.83
N HIS A 182 -13.27 -10.61 -13.53
CA HIS A 182 -14.06 -10.44 -14.76
C HIS A 182 -13.15 -9.94 -15.90
N PRO A 183 -12.21 -10.80 -16.38
CA PRO A 183 -11.22 -10.40 -17.37
C PRO A 183 -11.83 -10.17 -18.75
N LEU A 184 -11.32 -9.18 -19.50
CA LEU A 184 -11.48 -9.01 -20.96
C LEU A 184 -12.93 -8.99 -21.47
N ASN A 185 -13.90 -8.51 -20.70
CA ASN A 185 -15.32 -8.56 -21.06
C ASN A 185 -15.85 -9.99 -21.35
N LEU A 186 -15.10 -10.99 -20.90
CA LEU A 186 -15.55 -12.38 -20.84
C LEU A 186 -16.37 -12.57 -19.56
N ARG A 187 -17.14 -13.66 -19.47
CA ARG A 187 -17.84 -13.99 -18.23
C ARG A 187 -16.85 -14.12 -17.07
N ALA A 188 -17.30 -13.81 -15.84
CA ALA A 188 -16.51 -13.92 -14.66
C ALA A 188 -15.76 -15.25 -14.58
N THR A 189 -14.47 -15.20 -14.26
CA THR A 189 -13.58 -16.36 -14.16
C THR A 189 -13.29 -16.65 -12.69
N VAL A 190 -13.31 -17.93 -12.32
CA VAL A 190 -13.01 -18.40 -10.97
C VAL A 190 -11.80 -19.32 -11.03
N THR A 191 -10.84 -19.10 -10.16
CA THR A 191 -9.71 -19.99 -9.91
C THR A 191 -9.69 -20.40 -8.45
N ALA A 192 -9.27 -21.62 -8.14
CA ALA A 192 -9.22 -22.17 -6.79
C ALA A 192 -7.78 -22.41 -6.34
N GLY A 193 -7.57 -22.29 -5.06
CA GLY A 193 -6.30 -22.54 -4.38
C GLY A 193 -6.47 -22.48 -2.87
N ILE A 194 -5.37 -22.26 -2.15
CA ILE A 194 -5.37 -22.13 -0.70
C ILE A 194 -4.72 -20.80 -0.26
N VAL A 195 -4.91 -20.43 0.98
CA VAL A 195 -4.07 -19.41 1.63
C VAL A 195 -2.69 -20.00 1.82
N SER A 196 -1.71 -19.55 1.03
CA SER A 196 -0.32 -20.04 1.09
C SER A 196 0.50 -19.35 2.20
N ALA A 197 0.24 -18.07 2.46
CA ALA A 197 0.87 -17.30 3.53
C ALA A 197 0.05 -16.04 3.86
N LYS A 198 0.38 -15.40 5.00
CA LYS A 198 -0.15 -14.10 5.43
C LYS A 198 0.99 -13.09 5.62
N ALA A 199 0.65 -11.81 5.62
CA ALA A 199 1.57 -10.70 5.83
C ALA A 199 2.82 -10.81 4.93
N ARG A 200 2.62 -10.93 3.61
CA ARG A 200 3.72 -10.89 2.63
C ARG A 200 3.96 -9.47 2.16
N SER A 201 5.25 -9.09 2.15
CA SER A 201 5.72 -7.87 1.49
C SER A 201 6.58 -8.23 0.28
N LEU A 202 6.48 -7.43 -0.76
CA LEU A 202 7.20 -7.59 -2.02
C LEU A 202 8.07 -6.37 -2.34
N GLY A 203 7.97 -5.32 -1.50
CA GLY A 203 8.70 -4.08 -1.66
C GLY A 203 8.22 -3.22 -2.84
N ALA A 204 6.97 -3.42 -3.30
CA ALA A 204 6.41 -2.69 -4.43
C ALA A 204 5.60 -1.45 -4.02
N ASN A 205 4.90 -1.52 -2.89
CA ASN A 205 4.01 -0.46 -2.39
C ASN A 205 4.41 0.02 -0.99
N GLY A 206 3.78 1.10 -0.52
CA GLY A 206 4.08 1.67 0.79
C GLY A 206 3.56 0.85 1.99
N VAL A 207 2.45 0.13 1.83
CA VAL A 207 1.82 -0.71 2.86
C VAL A 207 1.52 -2.08 2.27
N GLU A 208 2.29 -3.07 2.67
CA GLU A 208 2.21 -4.43 2.15
C GLU A 208 2.07 -5.44 3.27
N ALA A 209 0.92 -6.09 3.33
CA ALA A 209 0.65 -7.23 4.20
C ALA A 209 -0.27 -8.22 3.48
N PHE A 210 0.14 -8.63 2.26
CA PHE A 210 -0.69 -9.42 1.38
C PHE A 210 -1.01 -10.81 1.92
N ILE A 211 -2.21 -11.29 1.59
CA ILE A 211 -2.54 -12.71 1.60
C ILE A 211 -1.91 -13.32 0.33
N GLN A 212 -1.06 -14.32 0.49
CA GLN A 212 -0.52 -15.09 -0.62
C GLN A 212 -1.41 -16.31 -0.87
N THR A 213 -1.69 -16.60 -2.15
CA THR A 213 -2.45 -17.79 -2.59
C THR A 213 -1.81 -18.39 -3.84
N ASP A 214 -2.03 -19.68 -4.06
CA ASP A 214 -1.71 -20.38 -5.31
C ASP A 214 -2.91 -20.40 -6.29
N ALA A 215 -4.08 -19.88 -5.88
CA ALA A 215 -5.15 -19.59 -6.83
C ALA A 215 -4.64 -18.65 -7.93
N ALA A 216 -4.88 -19.01 -9.20
CA ALA A 216 -4.30 -18.28 -10.32
C ALA A 216 -4.87 -16.86 -10.42
N ILE A 217 -4.01 -15.85 -10.20
CA ILE A 217 -4.31 -14.44 -10.42
C ILE A 217 -3.56 -14.00 -11.67
N ASN A 218 -4.30 -13.59 -12.69
CA ASN A 218 -3.79 -13.13 -13.98
C ASN A 218 -4.34 -11.75 -14.32
N GLN A 219 -3.86 -11.16 -15.42
CA GLN A 219 -4.37 -9.89 -15.92
C GLN A 219 -5.89 -9.94 -16.11
N GLY A 220 -6.60 -9.00 -15.49
CA GLY A 220 -8.05 -8.90 -15.46
C GLY A 220 -8.69 -9.35 -14.15
N ASN A 221 -8.01 -10.17 -13.31
CA ASN A 221 -8.50 -10.49 -11.95
C ASN A 221 -8.19 -9.39 -10.93
N SER A 222 -7.28 -8.46 -11.24
CA SER A 222 -6.94 -7.31 -10.37
C SER A 222 -8.19 -6.53 -9.99
N GLY A 223 -8.35 -6.23 -8.72
CA GLY A 223 -9.52 -5.56 -8.14
C GLY A 223 -10.71 -6.50 -7.89
N GLY A 224 -10.64 -7.77 -8.32
CA GLY A 224 -11.64 -8.80 -8.06
C GLY A 224 -11.55 -9.38 -6.65
N ALA A 225 -12.40 -10.36 -6.36
CA ALA A 225 -12.56 -10.93 -5.03
C ALA A 225 -11.63 -12.13 -4.78
N LEU A 226 -11.00 -12.18 -3.60
CA LEU A 226 -10.55 -13.41 -2.98
C LEU A 226 -11.58 -13.77 -1.90
N VAL A 227 -12.20 -14.95 -2.03
CA VAL A 227 -13.25 -15.42 -1.11
C VAL A 227 -12.88 -16.75 -0.48
N ASN A 228 -13.40 -17.00 0.72
CA ASN A 228 -13.26 -18.31 1.39
C ASN A 228 -14.23 -19.35 0.79
N ALA A 229 -14.17 -20.59 1.28
CA ALA A 229 -15.05 -21.69 0.87
C ALA A 229 -16.56 -21.45 1.15
N ARG A 230 -16.95 -20.39 1.83
CA ARG A 230 -18.35 -19.97 2.05
C ARG A 230 -18.80 -18.86 1.10
N GLY A 231 -17.92 -18.37 0.23
CA GLY A 231 -18.17 -17.25 -0.68
C GLY A 231 -18.12 -15.87 0.02
N GLU A 232 -17.44 -15.78 1.16
CA GLU A 232 -17.26 -14.55 1.92
C GLU A 232 -15.94 -13.89 1.54
N LEU A 233 -15.95 -12.56 1.33
CA LEU A 233 -14.76 -11.79 0.93
C LEU A 233 -13.73 -11.75 2.06
N ILE A 234 -12.49 -12.14 1.73
CA ILE A 234 -11.32 -12.10 2.61
C ILE A 234 -10.20 -11.21 2.07
N GLY A 235 -10.25 -10.85 0.79
CA GLY A 235 -9.25 -9.96 0.18
C GLY A 235 -9.65 -9.46 -1.20
N ILE A 236 -8.92 -8.45 -1.68
CA ILE A 236 -9.02 -7.91 -3.05
C ILE A 236 -7.80 -8.38 -3.82
N ASN A 237 -8.02 -9.10 -4.92
CA ASN A 237 -6.95 -9.61 -5.78
C ASN A 237 -6.08 -8.46 -6.29
N ALA A 238 -4.77 -8.57 -6.13
CA ALA A 238 -3.80 -7.60 -6.63
C ALA A 238 -2.85 -8.33 -7.59
N MET A 239 -2.81 -7.87 -8.84
CA MET A 239 -1.81 -8.35 -9.77
C MET A 239 -0.52 -7.57 -9.54
N LEU A 240 0.43 -8.19 -8.89
CA LEU A 240 1.79 -7.68 -8.79
C LEU A 240 2.58 -8.17 -10.01
N THR A 241 3.43 -7.31 -10.53
CA THR A 241 4.18 -7.56 -11.77
C THR A 241 5.01 -8.83 -11.63
N SER A 242 4.57 -9.92 -12.25
CA SER A 242 5.41 -11.09 -12.45
C SER A 242 6.48 -10.76 -13.49
N PRO A 243 7.74 -11.12 -13.30
CA PRO A 243 8.79 -10.93 -14.32
C PRO A 243 8.45 -11.57 -15.67
N THR A 244 7.55 -12.56 -15.67
CA THR A 244 7.12 -13.30 -16.88
C THR A 244 5.74 -12.84 -17.38
N GLY A 245 5.04 -11.97 -16.67
CA GLY A 245 3.66 -11.55 -17.00
C GLY A 245 2.59 -12.64 -16.77
N SER A 246 2.96 -13.83 -16.30
CA SER A 246 2.07 -14.97 -16.06
C SER A 246 2.12 -15.41 -14.61
N ASN A 247 1.02 -16.05 -14.13
CA ASN A 247 1.01 -16.66 -12.81
C ASN A 247 2.01 -17.83 -12.75
N ILE A 248 2.91 -17.78 -11.77
CA ILE A 248 3.92 -18.82 -11.48
C ILE A 248 3.64 -19.53 -10.15
N GLY A 249 2.37 -19.58 -9.72
CA GLY A 249 1.96 -20.15 -8.44
C GLY A 249 1.98 -19.18 -7.26
N TYR A 250 2.16 -17.89 -7.51
CA TYR A 250 2.12 -16.83 -6.50
C TYR A 250 1.08 -15.79 -6.89
N GLY A 251 -0.07 -15.85 -6.24
CA GLY A 251 -1.10 -14.81 -6.27
C GLY A 251 -1.08 -14.01 -4.96
N PHE A 252 -1.51 -12.76 -5.02
CA PHE A 252 -1.57 -11.88 -3.87
C PHE A 252 -2.91 -11.16 -3.79
N ALA A 253 -3.39 -10.96 -2.57
CA ALA A 253 -4.60 -10.18 -2.33
C ALA A 253 -4.42 -9.25 -1.13
N ILE A 254 -5.01 -8.07 -1.20
CA ILE A 254 -5.04 -7.09 -0.13
C ILE A 254 -6.08 -7.55 0.90
N PRO A 255 -5.71 -7.73 2.19
CA PRO A 255 -6.61 -8.23 3.22
C PRO A 255 -7.85 -7.34 3.42
N THR A 256 -9.00 -7.95 3.71
CA THR A 256 -10.22 -7.18 4.03
C THR A 256 -10.09 -6.31 5.27
N THR A 257 -9.25 -6.67 6.22
CA THR A 257 -8.96 -5.85 7.41
C THR A 257 -8.40 -4.49 7.01
N ILE A 258 -7.44 -4.46 6.07
CA ILE A 258 -6.90 -3.21 5.51
C ILE A 258 -7.96 -2.53 4.63
N MET A 259 -8.63 -3.28 3.74
CA MET A 259 -9.64 -2.77 2.83
C MET A 259 -10.76 -2.03 3.60
N ASN A 260 -11.29 -2.61 4.67
CA ASN A 260 -12.39 -2.02 5.44
C ASN A 260 -12.03 -0.65 6.00
N LYS A 261 -10.81 -0.50 6.54
CA LYS A 261 -10.32 0.78 7.06
C LYS A 261 -10.14 1.80 5.94
N VAL A 262 -9.54 1.40 4.82
CA VAL A 262 -9.36 2.27 3.65
C VAL A 262 -10.72 2.74 3.12
N VAL A 263 -11.68 1.84 2.93
CA VAL A 263 -13.05 2.17 2.48
C VAL A 263 -13.75 3.13 3.44
N ALA A 264 -13.64 2.89 4.75
CA ALA A 264 -14.25 3.76 5.75
C ALA A 264 -13.65 5.19 5.68
N ASP A 265 -12.33 5.28 5.55
CA ASP A 265 -11.65 6.57 5.45
C ASP A 265 -12.00 7.30 4.14
N LEU A 266 -11.97 6.61 3.00
CA LEU A 266 -12.33 7.20 1.71
C LEU A 266 -13.77 7.70 1.68
N LYS A 267 -14.70 6.98 2.32
CA LYS A 267 -16.10 7.46 2.46
C LYS A 267 -16.22 8.69 3.35
N GLN A 268 -15.48 8.74 4.44
CA GLN A 268 -15.65 9.77 5.47
C GLN A 268 -14.80 11.00 5.22
N TYR A 269 -13.59 10.83 4.72
CA TYR A 269 -12.58 11.88 4.62
C TYR A 269 -12.14 12.18 3.19
N GLY A 270 -12.46 11.30 2.21
CA GLY A 270 -11.96 11.37 0.84
C GLY A 270 -10.52 10.86 0.68
N SER A 271 -9.78 10.72 1.77
CA SER A 271 -8.38 10.25 1.80
C SER A 271 -8.14 9.31 2.99
N VAL A 272 -7.13 8.45 2.88
CA VAL A 272 -6.80 7.47 3.91
C VAL A 272 -6.00 8.11 5.04
N GLN A 273 -6.46 7.95 6.27
CA GLN A 273 -5.84 8.48 7.48
C GLN A 273 -4.85 7.46 8.05
N ARG A 274 -3.54 7.71 7.99
CA ARG A 274 -2.51 6.79 8.47
C ARG A 274 -1.92 7.21 9.79
N GLY A 275 -2.03 6.31 10.78
CA GLY A 275 -1.29 6.42 12.03
C GLY A 275 0.13 5.85 11.84
N LEU A 276 1.13 6.70 11.99
CA LEU A 276 2.54 6.35 11.80
C LEU A 276 3.30 6.38 13.11
N ILE A 277 4.23 5.43 13.28
CA ILE A 277 5.17 5.41 14.41
C ILE A 277 6.30 6.42 14.18
N GLY A 278 6.73 6.62 12.94
CA GLY A 278 7.85 7.51 12.60
C GLY A 278 9.21 6.86 12.80
N ILE A 279 9.41 5.67 12.26
CA ILE A 279 10.69 4.96 12.20
C ILE A 279 11.05 4.59 10.77
N GLN A 280 12.36 4.39 10.52
CA GLN A 280 12.86 3.59 9.43
C GLN A 280 13.39 2.29 10.03
N GLY A 281 12.92 1.16 9.54
CA GLY A 281 13.27 -0.14 10.10
C GLY A 281 13.26 -1.23 9.04
N GLN A 282 13.76 -2.39 9.44
CA GLN A 282 13.74 -3.61 8.64
C GLN A 282 13.64 -4.83 9.55
N ASP A 283 13.37 -5.98 8.96
CA ASP A 283 13.34 -7.23 9.72
C ASP A 283 14.67 -7.45 10.42
N ALA A 284 14.66 -7.75 11.71
CA ALA A 284 15.88 -7.96 12.52
C ALA A 284 16.78 -9.03 11.91
N ARG A 285 16.20 -10.10 11.39
CA ARG A 285 16.91 -11.18 10.71
C ARG A 285 17.65 -10.69 9.47
N LEU A 286 16.99 -9.92 8.60
CA LEU A 286 17.63 -9.36 7.40
C LEU A 286 18.81 -8.44 7.76
N TYR A 287 18.66 -7.66 8.84
CA TYR A 287 19.73 -6.82 9.33
C TYR A 287 20.92 -7.66 9.81
N ILE A 288 20.69 -8.71 10.63
CA ILE A 288 21.74 -9.62 11.12
C ILE A 288 22.45 -10.31 9.96
N ASP A 289 21.70 -10.85 8.99
CA ASP A 289 22.26 -11.54 7.82
C ASP A 289 23.13 -10.58 6.98
N ALA A 290 22.66 -9.36 6.73
CA ALA A 290 23.42 -8.32 6.01
C ALA A 290 24.70 -7.89 6.75
N GLN A 291 24.70 -7.84 8.10
CA GLN A 291 25.91 -7.54 8.88
C GLN A 291 26.91 -8.70 8.82
N LYS A 292 26.40 -9.94 8.87
CA LYS A 292 27.24 -11.14 8.76
C LYS A 292 27.96 -11.24 7.40
N GLU A 293 27.29 -10.86 6.31
CA GLU A 293 27.92 -10.76 4.99
C GLU A 293 29.09 -9.77 4.95
N GLN A 294 29.04 -8.74 5.82
CA GLN A 294 30.12 -7.77 6.02
C GLN A 294 31.17 -8.21 7.07
N ASN A 295 31.17 -9.49 7.50
CA ASN A 295 32.01 -10.04 8.57
C ASN A 295 31.82 -9.30 9.92
N LYS A 296 30.65 -8.79 10.21
CA LYS A 296 30.31 -8.17 11.49
C LYS A 296 29.34 -9.08 12.24
N GLU A 297 29.70 -9.48 13.44
CA GLU A 297 28.80 -10.17 14.34
C GLU A 297 27.95 -9.16 15.09
N VAL A 298 26.63 -9.26 14.94
CA VAL A 298 25.66 -8.43 15.65
C VAL A 298 24.71 -9.33 16.41
N ASP A 299 24.58 -9.08 17.71
CA ASP A 299 23.62 -9.74 18.58
C ASP A 299 22.61 -8.73 19.10
N LEU A 300 21.39 -8.80 18.55
CA LEU A 300 20.24 -7.95 18.93
C LEU A 300 19.47 -8.51 20.13
N GLY A 301 19.82 -9.69 20.65
CA GLY A 301 19.05 -10.41 21.68
C GLY A 301 17.82 -11.15 21.13
N THR A 302 17.59 -11.09 19.83
CA THR A 302 16.52 -11.79 19.11
C THR A 302 16.84 -11.84 17.61
N ASN A 303 16.30 -12.87 16.94
CA ASN A 303 16.32 -12.97 15.47
C ASN A 303 14.99 -12.50 14.85
N ASP A 304 13.96 -12.32 15.68
CA ASP A 304 12.60 -11.90 15.28
C ASP A 304 12.36 -10.46 15.68
N GLY A 305 11.57 -9.73 14.89
CA GLY A 305 11.16 -8.36 15.20
C GLY A 305 11.65 -7.35 14.16
N ILE A 306 11.42 -6.09 14.45
CA ILE A 306 11.76 -4.96 13.56
C ILE A 306 12.92 -4.19 14.18
N TYR A 307 14.08 -4.23 13.54
CA TYR A 307 15.24 -3.42 13.88
C TYR A 307 14.97 -1.96 13.50
N VAL A 308 15.07 -1.04 14.45
CA VAL A 308 14.91 0.40 14.25
C VAL A 308 16.24 0.98 13.77
N ALA A 309 16.33 1.22 12.47
CA ALA A 309 17.55 1.79 11.86
C ALA A 309 17.62 3.31 12.05
N LYS A 310 16.45 3.97 12.15
CA LYS A 310 16.35 5.41 12.41
C LYS A 310 15.03 5.75 13.07
N VAL A 311 15.05 6.66 14.03
CA VAL A 311 13.88 7.32 14.59
C VAL A 311 13.76 8.71 13.97
N LEU A 312 12.57 9.07 13.46
CA LEU A 312 12.33 10.38 12.88
C LEU A 312 12.09 11.41 13.99
N ASP A 313 12.73 12.57 13.92
CA ASP A 313 12.73 13.59 14.99
C ASP A 313 11.31 14.03 15.40
N ASP A 314 10.40 14.22 14.42
CA ASP A 314 9.00 14.59 14.66
C ASP A 314 8.08 13.35 14.76
N GLY A 315 8.66 12.13 14.83
CA GLY A 315 7.95 10.87 14.86
C GLY A 315 7.31 10.56 16.22
N ALA A 316 6.28 9.73 16.23
CA ALA A 316 5.63 9.26 17.45
C ALA A 316 6.56 8.37 18.30
N ALA A 317 7.49 7.65 17.67
CA ALA A 317 8.50 6.84 18.35
C ALA A 317 9.50 7.70 19.13
N ALA A 318 9.91 8.86 18.60
CA ALA A 318 10.78 9.80 19.28
C ALA A 318 10.13 10.31 20.57
N ASP A 319 8.86 10.73 20.51
CA ASP A 319 8.09 11.17 21.68
C ASP A 319 7.96 10.07 22.73
N ALA A 320 7.94 8.80 22.32
CA ALA A 320 7.83 7.65 23.21
C ALA A 320 9.19 7.14 23.72
N GLY A 321 10.31 7.77 23.33
CA GLY A 321 11.65 7.44 23.79
C GLY A 321 12.26 6.19 23.17
N LEU A 322 11.84 5.81 21.96
CA LEU A 322 12.55 4.78 21.19
C LEU A 322 13.85 5.36 20.61
N GLU A 323 14.87 4.54 20.51
CA GLU A 323 16.19 4.89 19.99
C GLU A 323 16.57 4.02 18.79
N GLU A 324 17.54 4.48 18.00
CA GLU A 324 18.18 3.66 16.98
C GLU A 324 18.84 2.44 17.64
N GLY A 325 18.69 1.27 17.01
CA GLY A 325 19.17 -0.01 17.55
C GLY A 325 18.14 -0.75 18.39
N ASP A 326 17.00 -0.16 18.72
CA ASP A 326 15.88 -0.87 19.35
C ASP A 326 15.32 -1.93 18.41
N VAL A 327 14.72 -3.00 18.98
CA VAL A 327 14.04 -4.04 18.20
C VAL A 327 12.61 -4.19 18.68
N ILE A 328 11.64 -3.79 17.86
CA ILE A 328 10.20 -3.93 18.18
C ILE A 328 9.82 -5.40 17.99
N THR A 329 9.23 -6.00 19.05
CA THR A 329 8.88 -7.42 19.07
C THR A 329 7.39 -7.69 19.24
N ALA A 330 6.59 -6.68 19.66
CA ALA A 330 5.13 -6.78 19.70
C ALA A 330 4.47 -5.39 19.64
N VAL A 331 3.24 -5.35 19.14
CA VAL A 331 2.35 -4.17 19.13
C VAL A 331 1.02 -4.59 19.73
N ASP A 332 0.52 -3.85 20.72
CA ASP A 332 -0.71 -4.15 21.46
C ASP A 332 -0.77 -5.61 21.97
N GLY A 333 0.38 -6.18 22.34
CA GLY A 333 0.53 -7.57 22.79
C GLY A 333 0.61 -8.61 21.64
N GLN A 334 0.35 -8.23 20.41
CA GLN A 334 0.50 -9.09 19.25
C GLN A 334 1.98 -9.15 18.83
N LYS A 335 2.56 -10.36 18.80
CA LYS A 335 3.95 -10.56 18.36
C LYS A 335 4.12 -10.12 16.92
N VAL A 336 5.21 -9.40 16.65
CA VAL A 336 5.65 -9.03 15.30
C VAL A 336 7.06 -9.56 15.07
N THR A 337 7.26 -10.27 13.96
CA THR A 337 8.53 -10.91 13.58
C THR A 337 9.15 -10.26 12.36
N LYS A 338 8.35 -9.56 11.56
CA LYS A 338 8.74 -8.91 10.30
C LYS A 338 7.95 -7.62 10.09
N MET A 339 8.49 -6.73 9.24
CA MET A 339 7.94 -5.41 8.93
C MET A 339 6.50 -5.47 8.41
N ALA A 340 6.17 -6.46 7.59
CA ALA A 340 4.82 -6.61 7.04
C ALA A 340 3.75 -6.81 8.13
N GLU A 341 4.05 -7.55 9.21
CA GLU A 341 3.14 -7.73 10.35
C GLU A 341 2.93 -6.42 11.12
N LEU A 342 4.00 -5.65 11.31
CA LEU A 342 3.89 -4.30 11.89
C LEU A 342 3.04 -3.39 11.02
N GLN A 343 3.26 -3.40 9.69
CA GLN A 343 2.49 -2.61 8.75
C GLN A 343 1.02 -3.01 8.73
N GLU A 344 0.70 -4.31 8.81
CA GLU A 344 -0.68 -4.82 8.86
C GLU A 344 -1.45 -4.23 10.06
N ILE A 345 -0.83 -4.26 11.26
CA ILE A 345 -1.43 -3.69 12.46
C ILE A 345 -1.63 -2.18 12.31
N LEU A 346 -0.58 -1.46 11.88
CA LEU A 346 -0.62 0.00 11.76
C LEU A 346 -1.56 0.48 10.64
N ALA A 347 -1.73 -0.30 9.57
CA ALA A 347 -2.63 0.03 8.46
C ALA A 347 -4.09 0.19 8.92
N THR A 348 -4.47 -0.40 10.05
CA THR A 348 -5.81 -0.28 10.64
C THR A 348 -5.96 0.94 11.55
N LYS A 349 -4.87 1.61 11.92
CA LYS A 349 -4.83 2.71 12.89
C LYS A 349 -4.91 4.07 12.22
N ARG A 350 -5.33 5.06 13.00
CA ARG A 350 -5.42 6.47 12.57
C ARG A 350 -4.49 7.36 13.39
N PRO A 351 -4.20 8.57 12.92
CA PRO A 351 -3.53 9.57 13.75
C PRO A 351 -4.30 9.81 15.05
N GLY A 352 -3.58 9.86 16.18
CA GLY A 352 -4.16 9.99 17.52
C GLY A 352 -4.46 8.66 18.22
N ASP A 353 -4.50 7.53 17.50
CA ASP A 353 -4.63 6.22 18.13
C ASP A 353 -3.39 5.91 18.98
N LYS A 354 -3.62 5.22 20.10
CA LYS A 354 -2.57 4.76 21.00
C LYS A 354 -2.26 3.30 20.70
N VAL A 355 -0.97 2.97 20.63
CA VAL A 355 -0.48 1.60 20.54
C VAL A 355 0.57 1.37 21.61
N VAL A 356 0.61 0.16 22.15
CA VAL A 356 1.63 -0.26 23.11
C VAL A 356 2.68 -1.08 22.37
N LEU A 357 3.89 -0.52 22.25
CA LEU A 357 5.03 -1.23 21.69
C LEU A 357 5.76 -2.01 22.79
N THR A 358 6.06 -3.28 22.52
CA THR A 358 7.07 -4.04 23.25
C THR A 358 8.32 -4.13 22.42
N TYR A 359 9.46 -3.76 22.98
CA TYR A 359 10.72 -3.70 22.24
C TYR A 359 11.91 -4.08 23.13
N LEU A 360 13.02 -4.45 22.52
CA LEU A 360 14.31 -4.65 23.18
C LEU A 360 15.13 -3.38 23.01
N HIS A 361 15.52 -2.77 24.12
CA HIS A 361 16.50 -1.70 24.20
C HIS A 361 17.79 -2.26 24.80
N LYS A 362 18.87 -2.30 24.02
CA LYS A 362 20.12 -2.92 24.46
C LYS A 362 19.89 -4.32 25.08
N LYS A 363 19.08 -5.13 24.39
CA LYS A 363 18.65 -6.51 24.78
C LYS A 363 17.71 -6.58 26.00
N SER A 364 17.39 -5.47 26.64
CA SER A 364 16.45 -5.43 27.75
C SER A 364 15.03 -5.14 27.26
N LYS A 365 14.07 -5.97 27.68
CA LYS A 365 12.66 -5.81 27.29
C LYS A 365 12.07 -4.56 27.92
N LYS A 366 11.50 -3.68 27.11
CA LYS A 366 10.78 -2.47 27.50
C LYS A 366 9.42 -2.40 26.84
N THR A 367 8.57 -1.53 27.35
CA THR A 367 7.28 -1.18 26.76
C THR A 367 7.15 0.34 26.69
N ALA A 368 6.53 0.85 25.63
CA ALA A 368 6.20 2.26 25.49
C ALA A 368 4.81 2.41 24.89
N THR A 369 4.04 3.39 25.36
CA THR A 369 2.79 3.80 24.71
C THR A 369 3.09 4.90 23.69
N VAL A 370 2.77 4.62 22.44
CA VAL A 370 3.01 5.52 21.30
C VAL A 370 1.67 6.08 20.84
N ILE A 371 1.57 7.41 20.74
CA ILE A 371 0.42 8.09 20.14
C ILE A 371 0.76 8.33 18.68
N LEU A 372 0.10 7.61 17.77
CA LEU A 372 0.39 7.63 16.36
C LEU A 372 0.16 9.02 15.75
N LYS A 373 1.04 9.43 14.86
CA LYS A 373 0.98 10.71 14.14
C LYS A 373 0.71 10.48 12.66
N ASN A 374 0.21 11.49 11.96
CA ASN A 374 0.10 11.49 10.51
C ASN A 374 1.47 11.82 9.86
N GLU A 375 1.52 11.85 8.53
CA GLU A 375 2.74 12.24 7.77
C GLU A 375 3.22 13.66 8.06
N GLN A 376 2.34 14.52 8.59
CA GLN A 376 2.64 15.88 8.99
C GLN A 376 3.19 16.00 10.43
N GLY A 377 3.39 14.87 11.12
CA GLY A 377 3.92 14.82 12.49
C GLY A 377 2.92 15.25 13.58
N ASN A 378 1.62 15.23 13.32
CA ASN A 378 0.59 15.57 14.29
C ASN A 378 -0.52 14.49 14.36
N THR A 379 -1.43 14.63 15.33
CA THR A 379 -2.51 13.67 15.58
C THR A 379 -3.83 14.04 14.92
N LYS A 380 -3.86 15.08 14.08
CA LYS A 380 -5.08 15.56 13.43
C LYS A 380 -5.43 14.67 12.23
N VAL A 381 -6.72 14.44 12.05
CA VAL A 381 -7.27 13.81 10.85
C VAL A 381 -7.27 14.85 9.72
N VAL A 382 -6.66 14.50 8.60
CA VAL A 382 -6.61 15.37 7.42
C VAL A 382 -7.87 15.08 6.58
N LYS A 383 -8.76 16.05 6.46
CA LYS A 383 -9.92 15.97 5.55
C LYS A 383 -9.49 16.60 4.23
N ASP A 384 -8.90 15.85 3.31
CA ASP A 384 -8.59 16.45 2.02
C ASP A 384 -8.25 15.47 0.90
N ALA A 385 -9.25 15.24 0.07
CA ALA A 385 -9.05 14.80 -1.31
C ALA A 385 -8.50 15.95 -2.21
N ASP A 386 -8.66 17.21 -1.78
CA ASP A 386 -8.29 18.37 -2.59
C ASP A 386 -6.79 18.68 -2.59
N LEU A 387 -6.00 18.20 -1.61
CA LEU A 387 -4.56 18.45 -1.54
C LEU A 387 -3.70 17.41 -2.28
N ASP A 388 -4.23 16.23 -2.58
CA ASP A 388 -3.52 15.18 -3.31
C ASP A 388 -3.10 15.63 -4.72
N VAL A 389 -3.89 16.54 -5.34
CA VAL A 389 -3.58 17.12 -6.65
C VAL A 389 -2.27 17.92 -6.62
N LEU A 390 -1.88 18.47 -5.47
CA LEU A 390 -0.63 19.22 -5.33
C LEU A 390 0.59 18.30 -5.35
N GLY A 391 0.44 17.03 -5.01
CA GLY A 391 1.50 16.04 -5.00
C GLY A 391 2.59 16.34 -3.97
N ALA A 392 2.24 16.83 -2.78
CA ALA A 392 3.21 17.21 -1.76
C ALA A 392 2.76 16.81 -0.35
N VAL A 393 3.73 16.45 0.49
CA VAL A 393 3.52 16.32 1.93
C VAL A 393 3.77 17.68 2.57
N ILE A 394 2.76 18.21 3.25
CA ILE A 394 2.76 19.57 3.78
C ILE A 394 2.40 19.52 5.26
N ARG A 395 3.11 20.30 6.09
CA ARG A 395 2.80 20.43 7.52
C ARG A 395 2.87 21.90 7.97
N GLU A 396 2.28 22.19 9.11
CA GLU A 396 2.45 23.48 9.78
C GLU A 396 3.91 23.65 10.22
N VAL A 397 4.45 24.88 10.16
CA VAL A 397 5.78 25.21 10.70
C VAL A 397 5.77 25.12 12.22
N ASN A 398 6.85 24.57 12.79
CA ASN A 398 7.05 24.53 14.24
C ASN A 398 7.62 25.86 14.78
N GLU A 399 7.66 26.02 16.12
CA GLU A 399 8.10 27.29 16.75
C GLU A 399 9.55 27.64 16.41
N LYS A 400 10.45 26.65 16.26
CA LYS A 400 11.83 26.87 15.84
C LYS A 400 11.89 27.40 14.41
N GLU A 401 11.17 26.80 13.50
CA GLU A 401 11.13 27.25 12.09
C GLU A 401 10.51 28.65 11.95
N LYS A 402 9.51 28.97 12.78
CA LYS A 402 8.96 30.33 12.84
C LYS A 402 10.02 31.37 13.27
N ALA A 403 10.80 31.00 14.29
CA ALA A 403 11.88 31.87 14.77
C ALA A 403 13.02 32.01 13.75
N ASP A 404 13.46 30.87 13.16
CA ASP A 404 14.57 30.85 12.19
C ASP A 404 14.25 31.66 10.91
N LEU A 405 12.98 31.70 10.49
CA LEU A 405 12.51 32.37 9.27
C LEU A 405 11.85 33.73 9.53
N ASP A 406 11.77 34.17 10.78
CA ASP A 406 11.06 35.41 11.22
C ASP A 406 9.62 35.47 10.65
N ILE A 407 8.86 34.37 10.81
CA ILE A 407 7.48 34.23 10.35
C ILE A 407 6.55 33.85 11.51
N LYS A 408 5.28 34.28 11.43
CA LYS A 408 4.30 33.98 12.47
C LYS A 408 3.54 32.67 12.20
N TYR A 409 3.44 32.25 10.94
CA TYR A 409 2.72 31.06 10.46
C TYR A 409 3.23 30.63 9.09
N GLY A 410 2.86 29.46 8.66
CA GLY A 410 3.14 28.94 7.33
C GLY A 410 2.99 27.43 7.25
N LEU A 411 2.92 26.93 6.01
CA LEU A 411 2.84 25.51 5.70
C LEU A 411 4.12 25.09 4.99
N LYS A 412 4.91 24.22 5.64
CA LYS A 412 6.17 23.73 5.07
C LYS A 412 5.94 22.50 4.21
N ILE A 413 6.45 22.54 3.00
CA ILE A 413 6.51 21.38 2.11
C ILE A 413 7.66 20.49 2.56
N THR A 414 7.36 19.31 3.08
CA THR A 414 8.38 18.37 3.57
C THR A 414 8.86 17.41 2.48
N LYS A 415 7.97 17.06 1.53
CA LYS A 415 8.27 16.18 0.41
C LYS A 415 7.44 16.57 -0.82
N VAL A 416 8.04 16.46 -2.01
CA VAL A 416 7.34 16.66 -3.28
C VAL A 416 7.35 15.35 -4.06
N ASN A 417 6.15 14.83 -4.34
CA ASN A 417 5.87 13.65 -5.14
C ASN A 417 5.47 14.07 -6.57
N ALA A 418 4.95 13.14 -7.37
CA ALA A 418 4.31 13.49 -8.64
C ALA A 418 3.03 14.30 -8.39
N GLY A 419 2.85 15.44 -9.09
CA GLY A 419 1.70 16.34 -8.96
C GLY A 419 2.05 17.77 -9.32
N LYS A 420 1.09 18.69 -9.13
CA LYS A 420 1.17 20.07 -9.60
C LYS A 420 2.37 20.86 -9.03
N PHE A 421 2.78 20.59 -7.79
CA PHE A 421 3.94 21.26 -7.21
C PHE A 421 5.24 20.86 -7.93
N ARG A 422 5.39 19.56 -8.26
CA ARG A 422 6.55 19.08 -9.02
C ARG A 422 6.57 19.68 -10.42
N GLU A 423 5.42 19.72 -11.10
CA GLU A 423 5.29 20.27 -12.45
C GLU A 423 5.66 21.76 -12.53
N ARG A 424 5.44 22.49 -11.44
CA ARG A 424 5.71 23.93 -11.34
C ARG A 424 6.98 24.28 -10.57
N GLY A 425 7.79 23.29 -10.24
CA GLY A 425 9.08 23.49 -9.60
C GLY A 425 9.01 24.01 -8.15
N VAL A 426 7.89 23.79 -7.46
CA VAL A 426 7.78 24.14 -6.03
C VAL A 426 8.59 23.13 -5.24
N PRO A 427 9.67 23.54 -4.54
CA PRO A 427 10.60 22.59 -3.92
C PRO A 427 10.18 22.15 -2.52
N ALA A 428 10.70 21.02 -2.09
CA ALA A 428 10.69 20.65 -0.67
C ALA A 428 11.49 21.67 0.16
N GLY A 429 11.06 21.90 1.40
CA GLY A 429 11.61 22.90 2.29
C GLY A 429 10.97 24.29 2.16
N PHE A 430 10.26 24.58 1.05
CA PHE A 430 9.56 25.85 0.89
C PHE A 430 8.40 25.98 1.90
N VAL A 431 8.20 27.16 2.46
CA VAL A 431 7.13 27.45 3.42
C VAL A 431 6.11 28.36 2.77
N ILE A 432 4.91 27.84 2.56
CA ILE A 432 3.78 28.59 2.00
C ILE A 432 3.22 29.51 3.07
N GLN A 433 3.11 30.80 2.79
CA GLN A 433 2.52 31.79 3.69
C GLN A 433 1.14 32.24 3.25
N THR A 434 0.93 32.43 1.94
CA THR A 434 -0.38 32.80 1.39
C THR A 434 -0.66 32.04 0.10
N VAL A 435 -1.94 31.76 -0.14
CA VAL A 435 -2.45 31.23 -1.41
C VAL A 435 -3.63 32.11 -1.82
N ASN A 436 -3.58 32.67 -3.03
CA ASN A 436 -4.61 33.59 -3.53
C ASN A 436 -4.96 34.68 -2.49
N GLU A 437 -3.91 35.26 -1.87
CA GLU A 437 -3.96 36.28 -0.82
C GLU A 437 -4.48 35.82 0.56
N ALA A 438 -5.07 34.62 0.67
CA ALA A 438 -5.47 34.04 1.94
C ALA A 438 -4.25 33.54 2.73
N SER A 439 -4.23 33.79 4.05
CA SER A 439 -3.15 33.34 4.95
C SER A 439 -3.23 31.83 5.21
N MET A 440 -2.12 31.11 5.04
CA MET A 440 -2.03 29.67 5.24
C MET A 440 -1.49 29.36 6.65
N LYS A 441 -2.38 29.25 7.62
CA LYS A 441 -2.03 28.93 9.01
C LYS A 441 -2.16 27.45 9.29
N THR A 442 -3.15 26.80 8.66
CA THR A 442 -3.49 25.39 8.81
C THR A 442 -3.64 24.71 7.45
N LEU A 443 -3.55 23.38 7.43
CA LEU A 443 -3.82 22.61 6.22
C LEU A 443 -5.26 22.81 5.70
N SER A 444 -6.22 23.06 6.60
CA SER A 444 -7.59 23.38 6.21
C SER A 444 -7.66 24.68 5.38
N ASP A 445 -6.85 25.69 5.72
CA ASP A 445 -6.80 26.93 4.94
C ASP A 445 -6.34 26.67 3.50
N LEU A 446 -5.36 25.78 3.33
CA LEU A 446 -4.87 25.41 2.01
C LEU A 446 -5.93 24.60 1.22
N ALA A 447 -6.60 23.66 1.88
CA ALA A 447 -7.66 22.89 1.26
C ALA A 447 -8.83 23.77 0.81
N ASP A 448 -9.25 24.70 1.65
CA ASP A 448 -10.29 25.67 1.29
C ASP A 448 -9.86 26.55 0.10
N ALA A 449 -8.58 26.95 0.05
CA ALA A 449 -8.04 27.70 -1.07
C ALA A 449 -8.03 26.89 -2.38
N VAL A 450 -7.60 25.61 -2.32
CA VAL A 450 -7.65 24.70 -3.48
C VAL A 450 -9.08 24.49 -3.95
N LYS A 451 -10.00 24.23 -3.02
CA LYS A 451 -11.42 24.04 -3.32
C LYS A 451 -12.07 25.27 -3.91
N ALA A 452 -11.70 26.47 -3.43
CA ALA A 452 -12.15 27.73 -3.98
C ALA A 452 -11.61 27.95 -5.40
N ALA A 453 -10.33 27.65 -5.63
CA ALA A 453 -9.70 27.74 -6.93
C ALA A 453 -10.34 26.79 -7.95
N ASN A 454 -10.61 25.53 -7.57
CA ASN A 454 -11.28 24.54 -8.44
C ASN A 454 -12.70 24.94 -8.88
N LYS A 455 -13.35 25.87 -8.15
CA LYS A 455 -14.66 26.41 -8.50
C LYS A 455 -14.59 27.67 -9.37
N SER A 456 -13.41 28.23 -9.55
CA SER A 456 -13.20 29.44 -10.35
C SER A 456 -13.16 29.13 -11.85
N LYS A 457 -13.34 30.14 -12.72
CA LYS A 457 -13.21 29.98 -14.17
C LYS A 457 -11.78 29.65 -14.59
N ASP A 458 -10.79 30.12 -13.82
CA ASP A 458 -9.36 29.86 -13.99
C ASP A 458 -8.86 29.22 -12.71
N PRO A 459 -8.79 27.88 -12.62
CA PRO A 459 -8.38 27.17 -11.41
C PRO A 459 -6.86 27.25 -11.21
N VAL A 460 -6.41 28.36 -10.62
CA VAL A 460 -4.99 28.65 -10.39
C VAL A 460 -4.75 29.02 -8.93
N LEU A 461 -3.65 28.50 -8.37
CA LEU A 461 -3.15 28.91 -7.08
C LEU A 461 -1.95 29.85 -7.26
N ILE A 462 -2.03 31.04 -6.71
CA ILE A 462 -0.90 31.97 -6.57
C ILE A 462 -0.34 31.78 -5.18
N ILE A 463 0.76 31.06 -5.07
CA ILE A 463 1.39 30.68 -3.82
C ILE A 463 2.51 31.63 -3.53
N LYS A 464 2.52 32.30 -2.37
CA LYS A 464 3.63 33.12 -1.88
C LYS A 464 4.19 32.49 -0.62
N GLY A 465 5.51 32.49 -0.48
CA GLY A 465 6.15 31.89 0.67
C GLY A 465 7.64 32.21 0.75
N VAL A 466 8.35 31.44 1.56
CA VAL A 466 9.75 31.68 1.91
C VAL A 466 10.55 30.37 1.81
N TYR A 467 11.74 30.45 1.23
CA TYR A 467 12.72 29.36 1.25
C TYR A 467 13.36 29.20 2.63
N PRO A 468 13.99 28.07 2.93
CA PRO A 468 14.78 27.89 4.15
C PRO A 468 15.92 28.92 4.31
N SER A 469 16.37 29.55 3.21
CA SER A 469 17.35 30.65 3.20
C SER A 469 16.76 31.99 3.58
N GLY A 470 15.46 32.10 3.84
CA GLY A 470 14.77 33.38 4.08
C GLY A 470 14.36 34.13 2.80
N LYS A 471 14.77 33.68 1.60
CA LYS A 471 14.36 34.28 0.33
C LYS A 471 12.87 34.11 0.11
N LYS A 472 12.14 35.20 -0.15
CA LYS A 472 10.72 35.18 -0.52
C LYS A 472 10.57 34.91 -2.01
N GLU A 473 9.58 34.08 -2.39
CA GLU A 473 9.29 33.74 -3.77
C GLU A 473 7.78 33.46 -3.94
N TYR A 474 7.30 33.43 -5.18
CA TYR A 474 5.94 33.05 -5.50
C TYR A 474 5.90 32.07 -6.67
N PHE A 475 4.89 31.19 -6.67
CA PHE A 475 4.63 30.21 -7.71
C PHE A 475 3.20 30.33 -8.19
N THR A 476 3.01 30.14 -9.50
CA THR A 476 1.69 30.04 -10.11
C THR A 476 1.44 28.59 -10.48
N VAL A 477 0.46 27.98 -9.82
CA VAL A 477 0.15 26.55 -9.94
C VAL A 477 -1.27 26.37 -10.49
N PRO A 478 -1.45 26.12 -11.81
CA PRO A 478 -2.74 25.74 -12.36
C PRO A 478 -3.17 24.37 -11.83
N LEU A 479 -4.41 24.22 -11.42
CA LEU A 479 -5.00 22.98 -10.93
C LEU A 479 -5.55 22.10 -12.06
N GLU A 480 -5.98 22.72 -13.17
CA GLU A 480 -6.31 22.00 -14.40
C GLU A 480 -5.07 21.84 -15.29
N ASP A 481 -5.01 20.73 -16.03
CA ASP A 481 -4.07 20.60 -17.11
C ASP A 481 -4.51 21.56 -18.24
N ASN A 482 -3.61 22.43 -18.69
CA ASN A 482 -3.90 23.28 -19.86
C ASN A 482 -4.42 22.40 -21.00
N LYS A 483 -5.67 22.65 -21.39
CA LYS A 483 -6.32 22.01 -22.56
C LYS A 483 -5.54 22.29 -23.84
#